data_0eb639d6808f717a4251cf3c630b8c2a
#
_entry.id   0eb639d6808f717a4251cf3c630b8c2a
#
_cell.length_a   1.000
_cell.length_b   1.000
_cell.length_c   1.000
_cell.angle_alpha   90.00
_cell.angle_beta   90.00
_cell.angle_gamma   90.00
#
_symmetry.space_group_name_H-M   'P 1'
#
loop_
_entity.id
_entity.type
_entity.pdbx_description
1 polymer ?
#
loop_
_entity_poly.entity_id
_entity_poly.type
_entity_poly.pdbx_seq_one_letter_code
_entity_poly.pdbx_strand_id
1 'polypeptide(L)'
;MDNIRIIYRILSVLNSSMDTETFDERSLSPETLGITRVRFLALMRMLIQGGLAEGISVEVDTDGHFLVSKGRPKITLKGLDRLYPDDYEKTKLNPLYTPGF
;
A
#
# COMPACT_ATOMS: atom_id res chain seq x y z
N MET A 1 4.61 12.45 -13.98
CA MET A 1 4.95 11.47 -12.97
C MET A 1 4.03 10.26 -13.07
N ASP A 2 4.60 9.09 -12.93
CA ASP A 2 3.88 7.84 -13.15
C ASP A 2 3.20 7.36 -11.87
N ASN A 3 1.87 7.39 -11.84
CA ASN A 3 1.09 6.94 -10.69
C ASN A 3 1.32 5.45 -10.37
N ILE A 4 1.51 4.63 -11.38
CA ILE A 4 1.74 3.19 -11.18
C ILE A 4 3.05 2.98 -10.42
N ARG A 5 4.08 3.73 -10.75
CA ARG A 5 5.37 3.62 -10.05
C ARG A 5 5.24 4.03 -8.58
N ILE A 6 4.45 5.07 -8.32
CA ILE A 6 4.21 5.52 -6.95
C ILE A 6 3.42 4.48 -6.17
N ILE A 7 2.41 3.89 -6.79
CA ILE A 7 1.63 2.81 -6.18
C ILE A 7 2.53 1.63 -5.80
N TYR A 8 3.44 1.24 -6.68
CA TYR A 8 4.39 0.17 -6.37
C TYR A 8 5.28 0.53 -5.18
N ARG A 9 5.71 1.79 -5.09
CA ARG A 9 6.51 2.23 -3.94
C ARG A 9 5.71 2.15 -2.65
N ILE A 10 4.46 2.56 -2.67
CA ILE A 10 3.59 2.47 -1.51
C ILE A 10 3.40 1.01 -1.10
N LEU A 11 3.08 0.15 -2.04
CA LEU A 11 2.89 -1.28 -1.76
C LEU A 11 4.18 -1.92 -1.24
N SER A 12 5.33 -1.52 -1.75
CA SER A 12 6.62 -2.01 -1.27
C SER A 12 6.87 -1.62 0.18
N VAL A 13 6.53 -0.39 0.55
CA VAL A 13 6.64 0.07 1.93
C VAL A 13 5.75 -0.77 2.84
N LEU A 14 4.51 -1.00 2.43
CA LEU A 14 3.57 -1.80 3.22
C LEU A 14 4.03 -3.24 3.34
N ASN A 15 4.58 -3.79 2.27
CA ASN A 15 5.10 -5.16 2.29
C ASN A 15 6.28 -5.28 3.27
N SER A 16 7.20 -4.34 3.22
CA SER A 16 8.35 -4.33 4.12
C SER A 16 7.95 -4.15 5.58
N SER A 17 6.85 -3.46 5.83
CA SER A 17 6.38 -3.22 7.19
C SER A 17 5.88 -4.48 7.90
N MET A 18 5.65 -5.55 7.16
CA MET A 18 5.27 -6.83 7.77
C MET A 18 6.36 -7.39 8.68
N ASP A 19 7.61 -7.00 8.45
CA ASP A 19 8.75 -7.50 9.22
C ASP A 19 9.03 -6.66 10.47
N THR A 20 8.23 -5.62 10.72
CA THR A 20 8.42 -4.73 11.86
C THR A 20 7.21 -4.74 12.76
N GLU A 21 7.44 -4.53 14.05
CA GLU A 21 6.34 -4.48 15.03
C GLU A 21 5.58 -3.17 14.95
N THR A 22 6.27 -2.09 14.58
CA THR A 22 5.68 -0.76 14.47
C THR A 22 5.84 -0.24 13.05
N PHE A 23 4.91 0.58 12.63
CA PHE A 23 4.93 1.19 11.31
C PHE A 23 5.48 2.60 11.40
N ASP A 24 6.48 2.90 10.59
CA ASP A 24 7.03 4.25 10.48
C ASP A 24 6.15 5.07 9.53
N GLU A 25 5.32 5.93 10.11
CA GLU A 25 4.40 6.76 9.32
C GLU A 25 5.10 7.67 8.34
N ARG A 26 6.35 8.06 8.63
CA ARG A 26 7.11 8.92 7.73
C ARG A 26 7.53 8.23 6.45
N SER A 27 7.57 6.90 6.45
CA SER A 27 7.87 6.14 5.23
C SER A 27 6.75 6.23 4.21
N LEU A 28 5.56 6.63 4.65
CA LEU A 28 4.37 6.72 3.80
C LEU A 28 3.81 8.14 3.89
N SER A 29 4.46 9.06 3.24
CA SER A 29 4.09 10.48 3.27
C SER A 29 4.30 11.10 1.89
N PRO A 30 3.61 12.21 1.60
CA PRO A 30 3.81 12.90 0.32
C PRO A 30 5.26 13.32 0.12
N GLU A 31 5.92 13.78 1.16
CA GLU A 31 7.29 14.25 1.11
C GLU A 31 8.24 13.11 0.71
N THR A 32 8.10 11.97 1.35
CA THR A 32 8.94 10.80 1.07
C THR A 32 8.73 10.30 -0.35
N LEU A 33 7.48 10.35 -0.82
CA LEU A 33 7.15 9.90 -2.17
C LEU A 33 7.40 10.94 -3.24
N GLY A 34 7.68 12.18 -2.83
CA GLY A 34 7.95 13.26 -3.78
C GLY A 34 6.73 13.70 -4.58
N ILE A 35 5.56 13.67 -3.98
CA ILE A 35 4.30 14.05 -4.63
C ILE A 35 3.55 15.08 -3.79
N THR A 36 2.53 15.67 -4.38
CA THR A 36 1.68 16.62 -3.66
C THR A 36 0.77 15.89 -2.69
N ARG A 37 0.28 16.62 -1.70
CA ARG A 37 -0.70 16.09 -0.75
C ARG A 37 -1.97 15.64 -1.44
N VAL A 38 -2.40 16.41 -2.44
CA VAL A 38 -3.63 16.09 -3.19
C VAL A 38 -3.47 14.76 -3.91
N ARG A 39 -2.33 14.56 -4.56
CA ARG A 39 -2.06 13.30 -5.25
C ARG A 39 -1.93 12.14 -4.28
N PHE A 40 -1.25 12.36 -3.16
CA PHE A 40 -1.10 11.34 -2.13
C PHE A 40 -2.47 10.86 -1.62
N LEU A 41 -3.35 11.82 -1.30
CA LEU A 41 -4.70 11.49 -0.84
C LEU A 41 -5.47 10.69 -1.88
N ALA A 42 -5.39 11.08 -3.14
CA ALA A 42 -6.08 10.38 -4.22
C ALA A 42 -5.58 8.95 -4.39
N LEU A 43 -4.27 8.75 -4.36
CA LEU A 43 -3.68 7.43 -4.52
C LEU A 43 -3.99 6.52 -3.34
N MET A 44 -3.95 7.06 -2.11
CA MET A 44 -4.30 6.28 -0.93
C MET A 44 -5.75 5.82 -0.98
N ARG A 45 -6.65 6.69 -1.41
CA ARG A 45 -8.06 6.32 -1.58
C ARG A 45 -8.22 5.22 -2.62
N MET A 46 -7.52 5.34 -3.73
CA MET A 46 -7.57 4.32 -4.79
C MET A 46 -7.10 2.96 -4.27
N LEU A 47 -6.03 2.94 -3.49
CA LEU A 47 -5.51 1.70 -2.93
C LEU A 47 -6.50 1.05 -1.98
N ILE A 48 -7.11 1.85 -1.12
CA ILE A 48 -8.10 1.35 -0.14
C ILE A 48 -9.35 0.86 -0.85
N GLN A 49 -9.88 1.66 -1.77
CA GLN A 49 -11.10 1.31 -2.51
C GLN A 49 -10.89 0.10 -3.41
N GLY A 50 -9.70 -0.04 -3.96
CA GLY A 50 -9.34 -1.19 -4.78
C GLY A 50 -9.02 -2.44 -3.98
N GLY A 51 -8.97 -2.33 -2.66
CA GLY A 51 -8.68 -3.47 -1.79
C GLY A 51 -7.23 -3.90 -1.77
N LEU A 52 -6.30 -3.01 -2.18
CA LEU A 52 -4.88 -3.34 -2.21
C LEU A 52 -4.19 -3.11 -0.87
N ALA A 53 -4.79 -2.28 -0.02
CA ALA A 53 -4.28 -1.98 1.31
C ALA A 53 -5.44 -1.87 2.28
N GLU A 54 -5.14 -2.07 3.57
CA GLU A 54 -6.14 -1.97 4.63
C GLU A 54 -5.49 -1.37 5.88
N GLY A 55 -6.28 -1.14 6.91
CA GLY A 55 -5.78 -0.56 8.15
C GLY A 55 -5.47 0.92 8.03
N ILE A 56 -5.94 1.57 6.98
CA ILE A 56 -5.72 2.98 6.71
C ILE A 56 -7.07 3.63 6.43
N SER A 57 -7.32 4.78 7.04
CA SER A 57 -8.38 5.67 6.57
C SER A 57 -7.76 7.02 6.27
N VAL A 58 -8.25 7.70 5.26
CA VAL A 58 -7.72 9.00 4.86
C VAL A 58 -8.84 10.00 4.96
N GLU A 59 -8.68 10.98 5.82
CA GLU A 59 -9.67 12.01 6.07
C GLU A 59 -9.04 13.37 5.87
N VAL A 60 -9.84 14.35 5.50
CA VAL A 60 -9.39 15.73 5.37
C VAL A 60 -10.08 16.52 6.48
N ASP A 61 -9.30 17.20 7.31
CA ASP A 61 -9.87 18.02 8.36
C ASP A 61 -10.36 19.38 7.80
N THR A 62 -10.90 20.20 8.69
CA THR A 62 -11.48 21.50 8.29
C THR A 62 -10.42 22.47 7.76
N ASP A 63 -9.16 22.27 8.09
CA ASP A 63 -8.06 23.12 7.65
C ASP A 63 -7.41 22.63 6.35
N GLY A 64 -7.95 21.57 5.76
CA GLY A 64 -7.42 21.00 4.55
C GLY A 64 -6.26 20.03 4.74
N HIS A 65 -5.91 19.73 5.98
CA HIS A 65 -4.91 18.70 6.28
C HIS A 65 -5.59 17.33 6.24
N PHE A 66 -4.91 16.36 5.70
CA PHE A 66 -5.45 15.01 5.76
C PHE A 66 -4.79 14.21 6.88
N LEU A 67 -5.62 13.37 7.47
CA LEU A 67 -5.22 12.49 8.55
C LEU A 67 -5.19 11.08 8.00
N VAL A 68 -4.04 10.45 8.14
CA VAL A 68 -3.93 9.03 7.83
C VAL A 68 -4.25 8.28 9.11
N SER A 69 -4.99 7.20 8.96
CA SER A 69 -5.58 6.44 10.04
C SER A 69 -4.62 6.09 11.16
N LYS A 70 -5.20 5.96 12.32
CA LYS A 70 -4.52 5.49 13.52
C LYS A 70 -4.33 3.98 13.57
N GLY A 71 -4.88 3.24 12.60
CA GLY A 71 -4.66 1.81 12.50
C GLY A 71 -3.28 1.51 11.95
N ARG A 72 -2.93 0.24 11.92
CA ARG A 72 -1.67 -0.18 11.30
C ARG A 72 -1.91 -0.44 9.81
N PRO A 73 -1.26 0.30 8.92
CA PRO A 73 -1.37 0.05 7.48
C PRO A 73 -0.83 -1.32 7.12
N LYS A 74 -1.57 -2.04 6.29
CA LYS A 74 -1.18 -3.38 5.84
C LYS A 74 -1.44 -3.54 4.36
N ILE A 75 -0.57 -4.31 3.70
CA ILE A 75 -0.84 -4.75 2.35
C ILE A 75 -1.81 -5.94 2.42
N THR A 76 -2.71 -6.03 1.44
CA THR A 76 -3.62 -7.17 1.32
C THR A 76 -3.03 -8.22 0.38
N LEU A 77 -3.67 -9.38 0.33
CA LEU A 77 -3.30 -10.40 -0.65
C LEU A 77 -3.41 -9.85 -2.07
N LYS A 78 -4.45 -9.07 -2.33
CA LYS A 78 -4.65 -8.42 -3.61
C LYS A 78 -3.53 -7.42 -3.92
N GLY A 79 -3.06 -6.72 -2.88
CA GLY A 79 -1.92 -5.81 -3.02
C GLY A 79 -0.63 -6.56 -3.35
N LEU A 80 -0.41 -7.70 -2.71
CA LEU A 80 0.75 -8.54 -3.01
C LEU A 80 0.72 -9.05 -4.45
N ASP A 81 -0.46 -9.44 -4.92
CA ASP A 81 -0.63 -9.86 -6.31
C ASP A 81 -0.26 -8.74 -7.27
N ARG A 82 -0.66 -7.53 -6.96
CA ARG A 82 -0.34 -6.37 -7.80
C ARG A 82 1.16 -6.07 -7.79
N LEU A 83 1.80 -6.25 -6.64
CA LEU A 83 3.23 -5.97 -6.46
C LEU A 83 4.09 -7.06 -7.10
N TYR A 84 3.67 -8.31 -6.99
CA TYR A 84 4.41 -9.48 -7.49
C TYR A 84 3.49 -10.38 -8.31
N PRO A 85 3.01 -9.93 -9.47
CA PRO A 85 2.04 -10.70 -10.24
C PRO A 85 2.58 -12.05 -10.74
N ASP A 86 3.85 -12.12 -11.06
CA ASP A 86 4.46 -13.36 -11.54
C ASP A 86 4.46 -14.44 -10.47
N ASP A 87 4.77 -14.06 -9.24
CA ASP A 87 4.77 -15.00 -8.12
C ASP A 87 3.36 -15.51 -7.83
N TYR A 88 2.38 -14.62 -7.87
CA TYR A 88 0.98 -14.97 -7.67
C TYR A 88 0.50 -15.93 -8.74
N GLU A 89 0.78 -15.64 -10.00
CA GLU A 89 0.37 -16.48 -11.12
C GLU A 89 1.00 -17.86 -11.05
N LYS A 90 2.27 -17.96 -10.69
CA LYS A 90 2.94 -19.22 -10.49
C LYS A 90 2.23 -20.09 -9.46
N THR A 91 1.93 -19.50 -8.30
CA THR A 91 1.25 -20.22 -7.22
C THR A 91 -0.13 -20.66 -7.63
N LYS A 92 -0.84 -19.81 -8.36
CA LYS A 92 -2.20 -20.05 -8.82
C LYS A 92 -2.26 -21.17 -9.86
N LEU A 93 -1.31 -21.19 -10.80
CA LEU A 93 -1.29 -22.12 -11.93
C LEU A 93 -0.68 -23.46 -11.58
N ASN A 94 0.12 -23.56 -10.55
CA ASN A 94 0.78 -24.79 -10.15
C ASN A 94 0.54 -25.08 -8.67
N PRO A 95 -0.47 -25.91 -8.36
CA PRO A 95 -0.78 -26.22 -6.95
C PRO A 95 0.37 -26.87 -6.20
N LEU A 96 1.28 -27.55 -6.92
CA LEU A 96 2.45 -28.17 -6.28
C LEU A 96 3.50 -27.15 -5.88
N TYR A 97 3.34 -25.93 -6.35
CA TYR A 97 4.25 -24.83 -6.05
C TYR A 97 3.69 -23.97 -4.92
N THR A 98 3.08 -24.57 -3.94
CA THR A 98 2.45 -23.84 -2.86
C THR A 98 3.46 -23.58 -1.75
N PRO A 99 3.68 -22.31 -1.37
CA PRO A 99 4.58 -22.00 -0.27
C PRO A 99 4.13 -22.67 1.04
N GLY A 100 5.07 -23.18 1.80
CA GLY A 100 4.76 -23.78 3.08
C GLY A 100 4.55 -25.29 3.04
N PHE A 101 4.69 -25.88 1.91
CA PHE A 101 4.63 -27.34 1.76
C PHE A 101 5.98 -27.90 1.43
#